data_c4ae961692f9c845fd2bbf5d2828b05a
#
_entry.id   c4ae961692f9c845fd2bbf5d2828b05a
#
_cell.length_a   1.000
_cell.length_b   1.000
_cell.length_c   1.000
_cell.angle_alpha   90.00
_cell.angle_beta   90.00
_cell.angle_gamma   90.00
#
_symmetry.space_group_name_H-M   'P 1'
#
loop_
_entity.id
_entity.type
_entity.pdbx_description
1 polymer ?
#
loop_
_entity_poly.entity_id
_entity_poly.type
_entity_poly.pdbx_seq_one_letter_code
_entity_poly.pdbx_strand_id
1 'polypeptide(L)'
;MSYKLAFIGFGTVGQGLAEILRDKASQLEADYGFEAGVVAVSDSLKGAVYHPEGLDVAALLTAVRETGSLAAYPDGPGLIRGWDSLTTIRNSGADVVVEVAWTDLHTGQPAISHIGAAFEAGMHVVTSNKGPAALAYRELKALADARGIRWGIEGTVMSGTPALRLGHTDLAGCRIAELRGILNGTTNFI
;
A
#
# COMPACT_ATOMS: atom_id res chain seq x y z
N MET A 1 10.31 -8.59 -14.67
CA MET A 1 11.02 -7.82 -13.60
C MET A 1 10.17 -7.96 -12.37
N SER A 2 10.69 -8.61 -11.33
CA SER A 2 9.92 -8.87 -10.11
C SER A 2 10.06 -7.71 -9.13
N TYR A 3 8.94 -7.15 -8.67
CA TYR A 3 8.91 -6.08 -7.67
C TYR A 3 8.93 -6.63 -6.25
N LYS A 4 9.72 -6.03 -5.37
CA LYS A 4 9.71 -6.30 -3.93
C LYS A 4 8.71 -5.36 -3.24
N LEU A 5 7.75 -5.93 -2.51
CA LEU A 5 6.69 -5.18 -1.84
C LEU A 5 6.87 -5.19 -0.33
N ALA A 6 6.72 -4.03 0.31
CA ALA A 6 6.59 -3.91 1.76
C ALA A 6 5.18 -3.42 2.12
N PHE A 7 4.47 -4.17 2.95
CA PHE A 7 3.15 -3.82 3.44
C PHE A 7 3.26 -3.07 4.78
N ILE A 8 2.71 -1.88 4.82
CA ILE A 8 2.51 -1.10 6.03
C ILE A 8 1.02 -1.08 6.34
N GLY A 9 0.65 -1.90 7.32
CA GLY A 9 -0.72 -2.31 7.59
C GLY A 9 -1.08 -3.63 6.91
N PHE A 10 -1.63 -4.58 7.70
CA PHE A 10 -2.05 -5.89 7.22
C PHE A 10 -3.46 -6.23 7.72
N GLY A 11 -4.34 -5.22 7.63
CA GLY A 11 -5.78 -5.32 7.86
C GLY A 11 -6.51 -5.95 6.68
N THR A 12 -7.81 -5.70 6.56
CA THR A 12 -8.66 -6.24 5.48
C THR A 12 -8.13 -5.91 4.09
N VAL A 13 -7.69 -4.66 3.86
CA VAL A 13 -7.19 -4.23 2.56
C VAL A 13 -5.84 -4.88 2.24
N GLY A 14 -4.90 -4.89 3.19
CA GLY A 14 -3.59 -5.51 3.00
C GLY A 14 -3.69 -7.01 2.73
N GLN A 15 -4.49 -7.74 3.51
CA GLN A 15 -4.74 -9.16 3.29
C GLN A 15 -5.42 -9.43 1.95
N GLY A 16 -6.45 -8.63 1.59
CA GLY A 16 -7.12 -8.78 0.30
C GLY A 16 -6.18 -8.59 -0.90
N LEU A 17 -5.28 -7.60 -0.84
CA LEU A 17 -4.25 -7.44 -1.88
C LEU A 17 -3.27 -8.62 -1.89
N ALA A 18 -2.85 -9.09 -0.73
CA ALA A 18 -1.97 -10.27 -0.63
C ALA A 18 -2.62 -11.53 -1.23
N GLU A 19 -3.93 -11.73 -1.02
CA GLU A 19 -4.70 -12.81 -1.67
C GLU A 19 -4.69 -12.67 -3.19
N ILE A 20 -4.94 -11.47 -3.71
CA ILE A 20 -4.93 -11.22 -5.16
C ILE A 20 -3.54 -11.50 -5.75
N LEU A 21 -2.48 -11.06 -5.10
CA LEU A 21 -1.11 -11.30 -5.55
C LEU A 21 -0.77 -12.79 -5.57
N ARG A 22 -1.24 -13.57 -4.59
CA ARG A 22 -1.08 -15.02 -4.55
C ARG A 22 -1.92 -15.73 -5.62
N ASP A 23 -3.23 -15.44 -5.65
CA ASP A 23 -4.19 -16.22 -6.42
C ASP A 23 -4.15 -15.87 -7.92
N LYS A 24 -3.71 -14.67 -8.26
CA LYS A 24 -3.63 -14.18 -9.64
C LYS A 24 -2.21 -13.98 -10.15
N ALA A 25 -1.20 -14.51 -9.46
CA ALA A 25 0.21 -14.33 -9.85
C ALA A 25 0.46 -14.67 -11.31
N SER A 26 0.06 -15.87 -11.76
CA SER A 26 0.26 -16.34 -13.13
C SER A 26 -0.52 -15.50 -14.16
N GLN A 27 -1.73 -15.03 -13.80
CA GLN A 27 -2.50 -14.15 -14.67
C GLN A 27 -1.84 -12.78 -14.81
N LEU A 28 -1.37 -12.19 -13.71
CA LEU A 28 -0.69 -10.89 -13.69
C LEU A 28 0.61 -10.93 -14.49
N GLU A 29 1.34 -12.04 -14.40
CA GLU A 29 2.54 -12.25 -15.21
C GLU A 29 2.20 -12.37 -16.70
N ALA A 30 1.22 -13.22 -17.06
CA ALA A 30 0.86 -13.46 -18.45
C ALA A 30 0.25 -12.22 -19.14
N ASP A 31 -0.65 -11.51 -18.46
CA ASP A 31 -1.39 -10.40 -19.06
C ASP A 31 -0.62 -9.07 -19.03
N TYR A 32 0.25 -8.87 -18.04
CA TYR A 32 0.90 -7.57 -17.76
C TYR A 32 2.42 -7.65 -17.62
N GLY A 33 3.02 -8.84 -17.62
CA GLY A 33 4.44 -9.04 -17.30
C GLY A 33 4.75 -8.61 -15.85
N PHE A 34 3.77 -8.64 -14.96
CA PHE A 34 3.90 -8.18 -13.59
C PHE A 34 4.16 -9.35 -12.65
N GLU A 35 5.31 -9.31 -12.02
CA GLU A 35 5.72 -10.21 -10.95
C GLU A 35 5.99 -9.40 -9.68
N ALA A 36 5.56 -9.89 -8.54
CA ALA A 36 5.83 -9.25 -7.26
C ALA A 36 5.99 -10.27 -6.13
N GLY A 37 6.94 -10.01 -5.24
CA GLY A 37 7.15 -10.76 -4.00
C GLY A 37 7.00 -9.85 -2.78
N VAL A 38 6.35 -10.35 -1.73
CA VAL A 38 6.23 -9.64 -0.46
C VAL A 38 7.50 -9.91 0.35
N VAL A 39 8.28 -8.87 0.65
CA VAL A 39 9.51 -9.00 1.46
C VAL A 39 9.31 -8.58 2.91
N ALA A 40 8.34 -7.71 3.18
CA ALA A 40 8.07 -7.21 4.52
C ALA A 40 6.59 -6.95 4.76
N VAL A 41 6.16 -7.18 5.98
CA VAL A 41 4.86 -6.77 6.51
C VAL A 41 5.08 -6.16 7.88
N SER A 42 4.55 -4.96 8.12
CA SER A 42 4.53 -4.30 9.44
C SER A 42 3.13 -3.79 9.75
N ASP A 43 2.56 -4.27 10.84
CA ASP A 43 1.23 -3.88 11.33
C ASP A 43 1.32 -3.61 12.84
N SER A 44 0.77 -2.48 13.29
CA SER A 44 0.88 -2.04 14.68
C SER A 44 0.21 -2.98 15.68
N LEU A 45 -0.78 -3.77 15.26
CA LEU A 45 -1.52 -4.71 16.11
C LEU A 45 -1.07 -6.15 15.90
N LYS A 46 -0.66 -6.51 14.69
CA LYS A 46 -0.33 -7.90 14.32
C LYS A 46 1.16 -8.21 14.40
N GLY A 47 2.00 -7.18 14.54
CA GLY A 47 3.45 -7.32 14.56
C GLY A 47 4.09 -7.17 13.18
N ALA A 48 5.37 -7.55 13.06
CA ALA A 48 6.11 -7.37 11.83
C ALA A 48 7.03 -8.55 11.53
N VAL A 49 7.16 -8.86 10.23
CA VAL A 49 8.06 -9.86 9.68
C VAL A 49 8.72 -9.33 8.41
N TYR A 50 9.99 -9.66 8.23
CA TYR A 50 10.77 -9.32 7.05
C TYR A 50 11.68 -10.47 6.64
N HIS A 51 11.82 -10.70 5.35
CA HIS A 51 12.81 -11.62 4.78
C HIS A 51 13.31 -11.08 3.42
N PRO A 52 14.62 -10.96 3.19
CA PRO A 52 15.17 -10.34 1.97
C PRO A 52 14.82 -11.09 0.68
N GLU A 53 14.65 -12.41 0.75
CA GLU A 53 14.30 -13.26 -0.38
C GLU A 53 12.78 -13.41 -0.60
N GLY A 54 11.96 -12.81 0.27
CA GLY A 54 10.51 -12.87 0.21
C GLY A 54 9.88 -13.70 1.33
N LEU A 55 8.61 -13.44 1.54
CA LEU A 55 7.75 -14.10 2.52
C LEU A 55 6.71 -14.96 1.79
N ASP A 56 6.39 -16.11 2.34
CA ASP A 56 5.27 -16.93 1.86
C ASP A 56 3.95 -16.25 2.20
N VAL A 57 3.24 -15.78 1.17
CA VAL A 57 1.98 -15.06 1.32
C VAL A 57 0.89 -15.96 1.90
N ALA A 58 0.88 -17.26 1.59
CA ALA A 58 -0.10 -18.19 2.15
C ALA A 58 0.13 -18.36 3.65
N ALA A 59 1.38 -18.50 4.08
CA ALA A 59 1.74 -18.54 5.49
C ALA A 59 1.42 -17.24 6.25
N LEU A 60 1.64 -16.06 5.64
CA LEU A 60 1.26 -14.77 6.21
C LEU A 60 -0.25 -14.69 6.48
N LEU A 61 -1.06 -15.06 5.48
CA LEU A 61 -2.52 -15.05 5.58
C LEU A 61 -3.01 -16.06 6.61
N THR A 62 -2.45 -17.25 6.65
CA THR A 62 -2.79 -18.30 7.62
C THR A 62 -2.47 -17.83 9.04
N ALA A 63 -1.26 -17.32 9.28
CA ALA A 63 -0.87 -16.81 10.59
C ALA A 63 -1.85 -15.78 11.14
N VAL A 64 -2.21 -14.78 10.32
CA VAL A 64 -3.11 -13.72 10.76
C VAL A 64 -4.56 -14.22 10.91
N ARG A 65 -5.05 -15.10 10.04
CA ARG A 65 -6.42 -15.63 10.14
C ARG A 65 -6.64 -16.52 11.35
N GLU A 66 -5.65 -17.34 11.68
CA GLU A 66 -5.78 -18.31 12.77
C GLU A 66 -5.49 -17.70 14.14
N THR A 67 -4.55 -16.76 14.22
CA THR A 67 -4.07 -16.23 15.51
C THR A 67 -4.25 -14.73 15.70
N GLY A 68 -4.60 -14.01 14.64
CA GLY A 68 -4.62 -12.54 14.64
C GLY A 68 -3.24 -11.89 14.61
N SER A 69 -2.15 -12.67 14.49
CA SER A 69 -0.79 -12.17 14.69
C SER A 69 0.21 -12.74 13.68
N LEU A 70 1.13 -11.89 13.24
CA LEU A 70 2.29 -12.29 12.44
C LEU A 70 3.37 -13.02 13.26
N ALA A 71 3.24 -13.06 14.61
CA ALA A 71 4.12 -13.87 15.45
C ALA A 71 4.01 -15.37 15.13
N ALA A 72 2.85 -15.81 14.61
CA ALA A 72 2.64 -17.20 14.19
C ALA A 72 3.19 -17.53 12.78
N TYR A 73 3.75 -16.57 12.07
CA TYR A 73 4.45 -16.86 10.81
C TYR A 73 5.64 -17.80 11.09
N PRO A 74 5.88 -18.83 10.27
CA PRO A 74 6.95 -19.80 10.52
C PRO A 74 8.32 -19.14 10.65
N ASP A 75 9.13 -19.63 11.61
CA ASP A 75 10.51 -19.20 11.74
C ASP A 75 11.39 -19.81 10.64
N GLY A 76 12.43 -19.09 10.25
CA GLY A 76 13.39 -19.55 9.25
C GLY A 76 14.67 -18.72 9.25
N PRO A 77 15.74 -19.26 8.63
CA PRO A 77 16.99 -18.50 8.48
C PRO A 77 16.76 -17.17 7.75
N GLY A 78 17.29 -16.09 8.29
CA GLY A 78 17.17 -14.75 7.65
C GLY A 78 15.87 -13.99 7.97
N LEU A 79 14.90 -14.63 8.67
CA LEU A 79 13.68 -13.95 9.08
C LEU A 79 13.97 -12.96 10.21
N ILE A 80 13.51 -11.73 10.02
CA ILE A 80 13.59 -10.65 11.02
C ILE A 80 12.18 -10.31 11.47
N ARG A 81 12.03 -10.06 12.77
CA ARG A 81 10.76 -9.69 13.41
C ARG A 81 10.86 -8.37 14.15
N GLY A 82 9.71 -7.75 14.40
CA GLY A 82 9.57 -6.64 15.33
C GLY A 82 10.04 -5.27 14.82
N TRP A 83 10.32 -5.12 13.53
CA TRP A 83 10.53 -3.80 12.95
C TRP A 83 9.25 -2.97 12.98
N ASP A 84 9.34 -1.74 13.45
CA ASP A 84 8.24 -0.78 13.26
C ASP A 84 8.08 -0.40 11.78
N SER A 85 7.01 0.33 11.47
CA SER A 85 6.70 0.71 10.09
C SER A 85 7.80 1.53 9.43
N LEU A 86 8.40 2.50 10.13
CA LEU A 86 9.45 3.34 9.57
C LEU A 86 10.77 2.58 9.38
N THR A 87 11.11 1.69 10.31
CA THR A 87 12.26 0.79 10.20
C THR A 87 12.06 -0.17 9.03
N THR A 88 10.86 -0.72 8.87
CA THR A 88 10.49 -1.59 7.75
C THR A 88 10.65 -0.86 6.41
N ILE A 89 10.12 0.35 6.29
CA ILE A 89 10.24 1.17 5.08
C ILE A 89 11.71 1.42 4.74
N ARG A 90 12.52 1.84 5.71
CA ARG A 90 13.93 2.22 5.46
C ARG A 90 14.85 1.05 5.15
N ASN A 91 14.56 -0.14 5.70
CA ASN A 91 15.52 -1.26 5.71
C ASN A 91 15.08 -2.47 4.88
N SER A 92 13.84 -2.52 4.38
CA SER A 92 13.34 -3.69 3.63
C SER A 92 13.95 -3.84 2.24
N GLY A 93 14.48 -2.77 1.66
CA GLY A 93 14.93 -2.77 0.25
C GLY A 93 13.79 -3.07 -0.73
N ALA A 94 12.56 -2.74 -0.36
CA ALA A 94 11.42 -2.89 -1.24
C ALA A 94 11.43 -1.85 -2.37
N ASP A 95 10.85 -2.20 -3.51
CA ASP A 95 10.64 -1.28 -4.63
C ASP A 95 9.35 -0.45 -4.43
N VAL A 96 8.37 -1.06 -3.78
CA VAL A 96 7.04 -0.47 -3.57
C VAL A 96 6.57 -0.67 -2.14
N VAL A 97 6.13 0.40 -1.51
CA VAL A 97 5.41 0.37 -0.23
C VAL A 97 3.91 0.36 -0.50
N VAL A 98 3.23 -0.62 0.06
CA VAL A 98 1.76 -0.71 0.13
C VAL A 98 1.35 -0.13 1.48
N GLU A 99 0.95 1.15 1.49
CA GLU A 99 0.57 1.86 2.70
C GLU A 99 -0.95 1.78 2.90
N VAL A 100 -1.37 0.91 3.80
CA VAL A 100 -2.79 0.63 4.13
C VAL A 100 -3.01 0.49 5.64
N ALA A 101 -2.17 1.18 6.42
CA ALA A 101 -2.30 1.25 7.87
C ALA A 101 -3.51 2.08 8.29
N TRP A 102 -3.89 1.96 9.56
CA TRP A 102 -4.82 2.90 10.15
C TRP A 102 -4.26 4.33 10.15
N THR A 103 -5.11 5.31 9.90
CA THR A 103 -4.72 6.70 9.79
C THR A 103 -5.69 7.59 10.56
N ASP A 104 -5.15 8.50 11.35
CA ASP A 104 -5.93 9.56 11.97
C ASP A 104 -6.44 10.54 10.91
N LEU A 105 -7.75 10.78 10.90
CA LEU A 105 -8.40 11.59 9.85
C LEU A 105 -8.15 13.09 10.01
N HIS A 106 -7.74 13.55 11.18
CA HIS A 106 -7.45 14.97 11.42
C HIS A 106 -6.02 15.33 11.07
N THR A 107 -5.07 14.43 11.31
CA THR A 107 -3.64 14.68 11.10
C THR A 107 -3.07 13.99 9.88
N GLY A 108 -3.74 12.96 9.36
CA GLY A 108 -3.22 12.10 8.30
C GLY A 108 -2.07 11.19 8.74
N GLN A 109 -1.77 11.16 10.05
CA GLN A 109 -0.69 10.36 10.60
C GLN A 109 -1.18 8.97 11.05
N PRO A 110 -0.30 7.97 11.02
CA PRO A 110 1.12 8.00 10.61
C PRO A 110 1.35 7.88 9.10
N ALA A 111 0.30 7.75 8.28
CA ALA A 111 0.42 7.47 6.86
C ALA A 111 1.21 8.53 6.07
N ILE A 112 1.07 9.84 6.40
CA ILE A 112 1.87 10.90 5.78
C ILE A 112 3.36 10.66 6.03
N SER A 113 3.76 10.31 7.27
CA SER A 113 5.14 10.01 7.61
C SER A 113 5.65 8.74 6.92
N HIS A 114 4.83 7.71 6.80
CA HIS A 114 5.16 6.47 6.08
C HIS A 114 5.45 6.76 4.60
N ILE A 115 4.56 7.49 3.93
CA ILE A 115 4.69 7.83 2.52
C ILE A 115 5.92 8.73 2.29
N GLY A 116 6.12 9.74 3.13
CA GLY A 116 7.30 10.60 3.08
C GLY A 116 8.59 9.80 3.20
N ALA A 117 8.69 8.90 4.19
CA ALA A 117 9.85 8.04 4.38
C ALA A 117 10.09 7.09 3.20
N ALA A 118 9.02 6.54 2.59
CA ALA A 118 9.12 5.71 1.41
C ALA A 118 9.68 6.49 0.20
N PHE A 119 9.20 7.71 -0.02
CA PHE A 119 9.71 8.57 -1.08
C PHE A 119 11.16 8.99 -0.84
N GLU A 120 11.54 9.29 0.41
CA GLU A 120 12.93 9.57 0.78
C GLU A 120 13.85 8.39 0.52
N ALA A 121 13.37 7.18 0.72
CA ALA A 121 14.09 5.94 0.45
C ALA A 121 14.08 5.50 -1.03
N GLY A 122 13.43 6.27 -1.92
CA GLY A 122 13.38 5.98 -3.35
C GLY A 122 12.33 4.95 -3.76
N MET A 123 11.38 4.62 -2.88
CA MET A 123 10.36 3.62 -3.13
C MET A 123 9.09 4.22 -3.74
N HIS A 124 8.47 3.51 -4.65
CA HIS A 124 7.12 3.81 -5.10
C HIS A 124 6.12 3.54 -3.97
N VAL A 125 4.96 4.20 -4.00
CA VAL A 125 3.90 3.98 -3.00
C VAL A 125 2.56 3.76 -3.68
N VAL A 126 1.80 2.79 -3.17
CA VAL A 126 0.36 2.67 -3.42
C VAL A 126 -0.38 2.73 -2.09
N THR A 127 -1.49 3.47 -2.05
CA THR A 127 -2.26 3.63 -0.82
C THR A 127 -3.77 3.72 -1.08
N SER A 128 -4.55 3.28 -0.11
CA SER A 128 -5.99 3.56 -0.02
C SER A 128 -6.32 4.53 1.11
N ASN A 129 -5.30 5.05 1.82
CA ASN A 129 -5.48 5.99 2.91
C ASN A 129 -5.87 7.38 2.40
N LYS A 130 -6.98 7.89 2.93
CA LYS A 130 -7.54 9.18 2.52
C LYS A 130 -6.78 10.37 3.10
N GLY A 131 -6.24 10.23 4.31
CA GLY A 131 -5.53 11.30 5.03
C GLY A 131 -4.41 11.95 4.23
N PRO A 132 -3.42 11.20 3.75
CA PRO A 132 -2.33 11.73 2.93
C PRO A 132 -2.80 12.46 1.66
N ALA A 133 -3.81 11.89 0.96
CA ALA A 133 -4.36 12.48 -0.24
C ALA A 133 -5.16 13.76 0.04
N ALA A 134 -5.84 13.85 1.18
CA ALA A 134 -6.66 15.00 1.54
C ALA A 134 -5.84 16.13 2.18
N LEU A 135 -4.85 15.80 3.02
CA LEU A 135 -4.18 16.77 3.88
C LEU A 135 -2.78 17.18 3.41
N ALA A 136 -2.08 16.31 2.65
CA ALA A 136 -0.69 16.52 2.26
C ALA A 136 -0.42 16.24 0.76
N TYR A 137 -1.45 16.25 -0.08
CA TYR A 137 -1.31 15.86 -1.50
C TYR A 137 -0.23 16.65 -2.22
N ARG A 138 -0.26 17.98 -2.11
CA ARG A 138 0.67 18.84 -2.86
C ARG A 138 2.12 18.60 -2.48
N GLU A 139 2.39 18.48 -1.18
CA GLU A 139 3.73 18.27 -0.63
C GLU A 139 4.27 16.89 -1.02
N LEU A 140 3.49 15.84 -0.80
CA LEU A 140 3.87 14.48 -1.14
C LEU A 140 4.02 14.28 -2.65
N LYS A 141 3.14 14.88 -3.45
CA LYS A 141 3.23 14.83 -4.92
C LYS A 141 4.49 15.53 -5.43
N ALA A 142 4.80 16.71 -4.90
CA ALA A 142 6.03 17.43 -5.26
C ALA A 142 7.29 16.62 -4.89
N LEU A 143 7.28 15.96 -3.73
CA LEU A 143 8.37 15.10 -3.29
C LEU A 143 8.54 13.88 -4.20
N ALA A 144 7.44 13.23 -4.57
CA ALA A 144 7.45 12.09 -5.49
C ALA A 144 7.96 12.51 -6.89
N ASP A 145 7.46 13.63 -7.43
CA ASP A 145 7.85 14.13 -8.75
C ASP A 145 9.34 14.51 -8.80
N ALA A 146 9.84 15.18 -7.78
CA ALA A 146 11.25 15.57 -7.69
C ALA A 146 12.20 14.35 -7.71
N ARG A 147 11.72 13.17 -7.34
CA ARG A 147 12.47 11.91 -7.30
C ARG A 147 12.12 10.94 -8.42
N GLY A 148 11.19 11.27 -9.32
CA GLY A 148 10.70 10.36 -10.36
C GLY A 148 9.94 9.15 -9.81
N ILE A 149 9.36 9.28 -8.61
CA ILE A 149 8.64 8.22 -7.91
C ILE A 149 7.16 8.26 -8.28
N ARG A 150 6.54 7.08 -8.38
CA ARG A 150 5.11 6.94 -8.62
C ARG A 150 4.36 6.83 -7.31
N TRP A 151 3.27 7.56 -7.21
CA TRP A 151 2.34 7.50 -6.10
C TRP A 151 0.94 7.13 -6.58
N GLY A 152 0.51 5.90 -6.30
CA GLY A 152 -0.81 5.38 -6.64
C GLY A 152 -1.80 5.65 -5.51
N ILE A 153 -2.84 6.45 -5.79
CA ILE A 153 -3.84 6.90 -4.82
C ILE A 153 -5.29 6.58 -5.23
N GLU A 154 -5.47 5.82 -6.31
CA GLU A 154 -6.82 5.55 -6.86
C GLU A 154 -7.78 4.98 -5.80
N GLY A 155 -7.31 4.07 -4.96
CA GLY A 155 -8.09 3.45 -3.89
C GLY A 155 -8.55 4.40 -2.78
N THR A 156 -8.11 5.67 -2.76
CA THR A 156 -8.50 6.65 -1.73
C THR A 156 -9.88 7.23 -1.95
N VAL A 157 -10.38 7.24 -3.20
CA VAL A 157 -11.69 7.78 -3.58
C VAL A 157 -12.51 6.70 -4.27
N MET A 158 -13.70 6.41 -3.75
CA MET A 158 -14.65 5.44 -4.33
C MET A 158 -14.10 4.02 -4.51
N SER A 159 -13.11 3.64 -3.71
CA SER A 159 -12.51 2.29 -3.71
C SER A 159 -12.02 1.84 -5.09
N GLY A 160 -12.68 0.86 -5.72
CA GLY A 160 -12.31 0.33 -7.03
C GLY A 160 -12.86 1.12 -8.23
N THR A 161 -13.61 2.20 -8.02
CA THR A 161 -14.09 3.04 -9.11
C THR A 161 -12.99 3.98 -9.59
N PRO A 162 -12.64 4.03 -10.88
CA PRO A 162 -11.50 4.78 -11.40
C PRO A 162 -11.80 6.30 -11.50
N ALA A 163 -12.20 6.92 -10.37
CA ALA A 163 -12.65 8.31 -10.33
C ALA A 163 -11.50 9.31 -10.53
N LEU A 164 -10.37 9.09 -9.86
CA LEU A 164 -9.21 9.96 -10.00
C LEU A 164 -8.55 9.78 -11.35
N ARG A 165 -8.44 8.55 -11.83
CA ARG A 165 -7.87 8.24 -13.13
C ARG A 165 -8.65 8.89 -14.26
N LEU A 166 -9.98 8.90 -14.21
CA LEU A 166 -10.83 9.59 -15.17
C LEU A 166 -10.43 11.07 -15.29
N GLY A 167 -10.26 11.76 -14.15
CA GLY A 167 -9.86 13.17 -14.13
C GLY A 167 -8.43 13.42 -14.61
N HIS A 168 -7.48 12.59 -14.17
CA HIS A 168 -6.06 12.83 -14.42
C HIS A 168 -5.56 12.28 -15.77
N THR A 169 -6.21 11.26 -16.31
CA THR A 169 -5.76 10.58 -17.53
C THR A 169 -6.73 10.82 -18.69
N ASP A 170 -7.98 10.42 -18.53
CA ASP A 170 -8.91 10.42 -19.66
C ASP A 170 -9.42 11.82 -19.99
N LEU A 171 -9.50 12.71 -18.98
CA LEU A 171 -9.89 14.11 -19.13
C LEU A 171 -8.71 15.10 -19.01
N ALA A 172 -7.47 14.62 -19.15
CA ALA A 172 -6.27 15.45 -18.96
C ALA A 172 -6.20 16.69 -19.86
N GLY A 173 -6.80 16.64 -21.06
CA GLY A 173 -6.92 17.77 -21.99
C GLY A 173 -8.09 18.72 -21.70
N CYS A 174 -8.93 18.40 -20.72
CA CYS A 174 -10.12 19.16 -20.41
C CYS A 174 -9.91 20.10 -19.22
N ARG A 175 -10.55 21.28 -19.30
CA ARG A 175 -10.66 22.14 -18.12
C ARG A 175 -11.91 21.74 -17.34
N ILE A 176 -11.72 21.03 -16.21
CA ILE A 176 -12.81 20.65 -15.31
C ILE A 176 -13.18 21.89 -14.51
N ALA A 177 -14.38 22.45 -14.76
CA ALA A 177 -14.89 23.62 -14.05
C ALA A 177 -15.58 23.26 -12.74
N GLU A 178 -16.24 22.10 -12.72
CA GLU A 178 -17.01 21.64 -11.55
C GLU A 178 -17.10 20.12 -11.55
N LEU A 179 -17.10 19.54 -10.36
CA LEU A 179 -17.39 18.13 -10.10
C LEU A 179 -18.51 18.06 -9.05
N ARG A 180 -19.58 17.34 -9.37
CA ARG A 180 -20.69 17.08 -8.44
C ARG A 180 -20.94 15.58 -8.36
N GLY A 181 -21.16 15.07 -7.16
CA GLY A 181 -21.48 13.65 -7.00
C GLY A 181 -21.49 13.22 -5.53
N ILE A 182 -21.97 12.02 -5.29
CA ILE A 182 -21.82 11.31 -4.02
C ILE A 182 -20.64 10.37 -4.21
N LEU A 183 -19.51 10.71 -3.57
CA LEU A 183 -18.24 10.00 -3.78
C LEU A 183 -17.95 8.95 -2.70
N ASN A 184 -18.96 8.53 -1.96
CA ASN A 184 -18.84 7.56 -0.88
C ASN A 184 -20.06 6.62 -0.90
N GLY A 185 -19.80 5.33 -1.12
CA GLY A 185 -20.85 4.30 -1.12
C GLY A 185 -21.58 4.16 0.22
N THR A 186 -20.88 4.30 1.33
CA THR A 186 -21.46 4.16 2.67
C THR A 186 -22.48 5.26 2.97
N THR A 187 -22.13 6.51 2.72
CA THR A 187 -23.02 7.65 2.99
C THR A 187 -24.15 7.79 1.97
N ASN A 188 -24.07 7.09 0.84
CA ASN A 188 -25.17 7.05 -0.13
C ASN A 188 -26.22 5.98 0.19
N PHE A 189 -25.88 5.00 1.03
CA PHE A 189 -26.75 3.89 1.38
C PHE A 189 -27.59 4.19 2.66
N ILE A 190 -27.17 5.15 3.47
CA ILE A 190 -27.89 5.61 4.64
C ILE A 190 -28.89 6.69 4.21
#